data_5189a69b3496cee43bea88502588a603
#
_entry.id   5189a69b3496cee43bea88502588a603
#
_cell.length_a   1.000
_cell.length_b   1.000
_cell.length_c   1.000
_cell.angle_alpha   90.00
_cell.angle_beta   90.00
_cell.angle_gamma   90.00
#
_symmetry.space_group_name_H-M   'P 1'
#
loop_
_entity.id
_entity.type
_entity.pdbx_description
1 polymer ?
#
loop_
_entity_poly.entity_id
_entity_poly.type
_entity_poly.pdbx_seq_one_letter_code
_entity_poly.pdbx_strand_id
1 'polypeptide(L)'
;MDYSQFFNMIPEAGLMAILVIVFLADLFLKGEKKHATLSMLTCALLVAQVVLCFNAQPAEAFAGLYTATAAAQVMKVILTAGAYIVVVMAQSWIEREDVLRKEGEFYVLVISTLLGMYMMISSGHFLMFFLGLEMASVPMACLVAFDKYKKISAEGAAKFILTATFSSGVMLYGISFLYGACGTLYFDDMAAKISASPLTIMGLVFFFSGLGFKISLVPFHFWTADTYQGAPTAVTGYLSVVSKGAAAFALMTILLKLFAPMVTYYETLMYIVIVLTITIANLFALRQTELKRFMAFSSISQAGYIMLAAVGNETMGLTALMYYVLIYVAANMAVFTVINVVETRGKGNTEMSVFDGFYTTNPKLSFLLTLALFSLAGIPPFAGMFCKFFVFMAAAEQGTNIAYAVVFLALLNTVPSLYYYLKIVKCMYINKTDTPIATFKSDCATRTALALCTVGVLLFGVCSCVYGWLVAATAM
;
A
#
# COMPACT_ATOMS: atom_id res chain seq x y z
N MET A 1 -17.01 13.83 29.73
CA MET A 1 -16.53 12.97 28.65
C MET A 1 -16.67 11.54 29.11
N ASP A 2 -17.30 10.70 28.32
CA ASP A 2 -17.41 9.28 28.63
C ASP A 2 -16.16 8.57 28.08
N TYR A 3 -15.22 8.25 28.97
CA TYR A 3 -13.96 7.57 28.60
C TYR A 3 -14.18 6.12 28.17
N SER A 4 -15.38 5.54 28.37
CA SER A 4 -15.70 4.18 27.92
C SER A 4 -15.66 4.06 26.39
N GLN A 5 -15.87 5.16 25.66
CA GLN A 5 -15.79 5.18 24.20
C GLN A 5 -14.40 4.84 23.62
N PHE A 6 -13.32 5.02 24.41
CA PHE A 6 -11.99 4.57 23.98
C PHE A 6 -11.86 3.04 23.88
N PHE A 7 -12.71 2.29 24.61
CA PHE A 7 -12.77 0.83 24.45
C PHE A 7 -13.32 0.39 23.09
N ASN A 8 -14.03 1.26 22.39
CA ASN A 8 -14.47 1.00 21.02
C ASN A 8 -13.33 1.15 19.98
N MET A 9 -12.22 1.78 20.38
CA MET A 9 -11.02 2.00 19.54
C MET A 9 -9.86 1.09 19.95
N ILE A 10 -10.13 -0.15 20.37
CA ILE A 10 -9.11 -1.10 20.85
C ILE A 10 -7.95 -1.26 19.86
N PRO A 11 -8.15 -1.42 18.52
CA PRO A 11 -7.04 -1.55 17.59
C PRO A 11 -6.11 -0.32 17.56
N GLU A 12 -6.67 0.88 17.56
CA GLU A 12 -5.92 2.13 17.58
C GLU A 12 -5.20 2.33 18.92
N ALA A 13 -5.88 2.07 20.04
CA ALA A 13 -5.30 2.14 21.37
C ALA A 13 -4.15 1.12 21.54
N GLY A 14 -4.32 -0.10 21.02
CA GLY A 14 -3.29 -1.12 20.99
C GLY A 14 -2.05 -0.66 20.22
N LEU A 15 -2.24 -0.09 19.02
CA LEU A 15 -1.13 0.41 18.21
C LEU A 15 -0.44 1.63 18.85
N MET A 16 -1.20 2.50 19.51
CA MET A 16 -0.63 3.61 20.29
C MET A 16 0.19 3.09 21.48
N ALA A 17 -0.30 2.07 22.20
CA ALA A 17 0.47 1.43 23.26
C ALA A 17 1.77 0.81 22.74
N ILE A 18 1.74 0.14 21.57
CA ILE A 18 2.92 -0.41 20.91
C ILE A 18 3.92 0.70 20.59
N LEU A 19 3.46 1.82 20.04
CA LEU A 19 4.31 2.97 19.74
C LEU A 19 5.04 3.48 21.00
N VAL A 20 4.32 3.64 22.10
CA VAL A 20 4.89 4.09 23.38
C VAL A 20 5.88 3.05 23.94
N ILE A 21 5.53 1.76 23.90
CA ILE A 21 6.41 0.68 24.39
C ILE A 21 7.70 0.63 23.59
N VAL A 22 7.63 0.69 22.24
CA VAL A 22 8.81 0.66 21.37
C VAL A 22 9.68 1.91 21.59
N PHE A 23 9.07 3.09 21.73
CA PHE A 23 9.77 4.32 22.03
C PHE A 23 10.51 4.26 23.38
N LEU A 24 9.84 3.78 24.43
CA LEU A 24 10.45 3.63 25.76
C LEU A 24 11.54 2.53 25.74
N ALA A 25 11.29 1.43 25.04
CA ALA A 25 12.28 0.36 24.89
C ALA A 25 13.55 0.89 24.19
N ASP A 26 13.42 1.69 23.14
CA ASP A 26 14.58 2.28 22.47
C ASP A 26 15.39 3.21 23.39
N LEU A 27 14.71 3.96 24.26
CA LEU A 27 15.34 4.89 25.20
C LEU A 27 16.11 4.17 26.32
N PHE A 28 15.54 3.07 26.85
CA PHE A 28 16.10 2.37 28.01
C PHE A 28 17.05 1.23 27.65
N LEU A 29 16.87 0.59 26.49
CA LEU A 29 17.75 -0.48 26.04
C LEU A 29 19.11 0.08 25.61
N LYS A 30 20.19 -0.52 26.16
CA LYS A 30 21.58 -0.17 25.85
C LYS A 30 22.41 -1.44 25.64
N GLY A 31 23.54 -1.31 24.93
CA GLY A 31 24.50 -2.38 24.73
C GLY A 31 24.30 -3.20 23.45
N GLU A 32 25.13 -4.20 23.24
CA GLU A 32 25.21 -4.98 22.00
C GLU A 32 23.91 -5.75 21.64
N LYS A 33 23.10 -6.09 22.63
CA LYS A 33 21.83 -6.83 22.42
C LYS A 33 20.63 -5.92 22.13
N LYS A 34 20.81 -4.57 22.13
CA LYS A 34 19.73 -3.61 21.89
C LYS A 34 18.99 -3.94 20.60
N HIS A 35 19.70 -4.05 19.48
CA HIS A 35 19.12 -4.31 18.15
C HIS A 35 18.27 -5.59 18.14
N ALA A 36 18.83 -6.73 18.58
CA ALA A 36 18.10 -8.00 18.57
C ALA A 36 16.85 -7.95 19.46
N THR A 37 16.95 -7.31 20.64
CA THR A 37 15.82 -7.21 21.59
C THR A 37 14.73 -6.29 21.06
N LEU A 38 15.09 -5.12 20.55
CA LEU A 38 14.13 -4.11 20.06
C LEU A 38 13.41 -4.64 18.80
N SER A 39 14.13 -5.26 17.89
CA SER A 39 13.58 -5.87 16.68
C SER A 39 12.61 -7.01 17.01
N MET A 40 13.02 -7.92 17.90
CA MET A 40 12.16 -9.03 18.34
C MET A 40 10.91 -8.54 19.08
N LEU A 41 11.07 -7.55 19.97
CA LEU A 41 9.95 -6.92 20.67
C LEU A 41 8.95 -6.30 19.68
N THR A 42 9.44 -5.50 18.74
CA THR A 42 8.58 -4.84 17.74
C THR A 42 7.83 -5.87 16.88
N CYS A 43 8.52 -6.93 16.45
CA CYS A 43 7.89 -8.02 15.69
C CYS A 43 6.82 -8.74 16.53
N ALA A 44 7.09 -9.07 17.79
CA ALA A 44 6.13 -9.74 18.67
C ALA A 44 4.89 -8.86 18.93
N LEU A 45 5.09 -7.56 19.16
CA LEU A 45 4.00 -6.62 19.38
C LEU A 45 3.13 -6.42 18.11
N LEU A 46 3.73 -6.39 16.91
CA LEU A 46 2.96 -6.31 15.66
C LEU A 46 2.16 -7.60 15.41
N VAL A 47 2.69 -8.79 15.75
CA VAL A 47 1.91 -10.03 15.69
C VAL A 47 0.74 -9.99 16.68
N ALA A 48 0.95 -9.51 17.91
CA ALA A 48 -0.12 -9.31 18.88
C ALA A 48 -1.18 -8.34 18.34
N GLN A 49 -0.75 -7.27 17.66
CA GLN A 49 -1.67 -6.31 17.03
C GLN A 49 -2.51 -6.95 15.91
N VAL A 50 -1.94 -7.85 15.10
CA VAL A 50 -2.71 -8.62 14.09
C VAL A 50 -3.81 -9.42 14.76
N VAL A 51 -3.50 -10.14 15.85
CA VAL A 51 -4.48 -10.92 16.61
C VAL A 51 -5.54 -10.03 17.23
N LEU A 52 -5.15 -8.86 17.75
CA LEU A 52 -6.07 -7.89 18.34
C LEU A 52 -7.04 -7.34 17.28
N CYS A 53 -6.56 -6.96 16.11
CA CYS A 53 -7.41 -6.49 15.00
C CYS A 53 -8.35 -7.59 14.48
N PHE A 54 -7.87 -8.84 14.43
CA PHE A 54 -8.68 -9.97 13.95
C PHE A 54 -9.88 -10.26 14.87
N ASN A 55 -9.74 -10.03 16.19
CA ASN A 55 -10.79 -10.21 17.17
C ASN A 55 -11.63 -8.95 17.44
N ALA A 56 -11.27 -7.80 16.85
CA ALA A 56 -11.98 -6.56 17.06
C ALA A 56 -13.34 -6.58 16.33
N GLN A 57 -14.36 -6.14 17.04
CA GLN A 57 -15.72 -6.04 16.49
C GLN A 57 -15.94 -4.66 15.84
N PRO A 58 -16.89 -4.55 14.90
CA PRO A 58 -17.35 -3.26 14.41
C PRO A 58 -17.79 -2.37 15.57
N ALA A 59 -17.39 -1.11 15.55
CA ALA A 59 -17.68 -0.20 16.65
C ALA A 59 -17.75 1.25 16.18
N GLU A 60 -18.51 2.05 16.91
CA GLU A 60 -18.62 3.48 16.71
C GLU A 60 -18.26 4.21 18.02
N ALA A 61 -17.62 5.38 17.90
CA ALA A 61 -17.23 6.19 19.03
C ALA A 61 -17.28 7.68 18.71
N PHE A 62 -17.35 8.49 19.77
CA PHE A 62 -17.32 9.96 19.70
C PHE A 62 -18.38 10.53 18.76
N ALA A 63 -19.62 10.05 18.91
CA ALA A 63 -20.78 10.50 18.14
C ALA A 63 -20.55 10.40 16.61
N GLY A 64 -19.98 9.29 16.13
CA GLY A 64 -19.76 9.03 14.71
C GLY A 64 -18.46 9.61 14.13
N LEU A 65 -17.60 10.25 14.93
CA LEU A 65 -16.25 10.62 14.47
C LEU A 65 -15.43 9.40 14.05
N TYR A 66 -15.53 8.34 14.83
CA TYR A 66 -14.91 7.04 14.59
C TYR A 66 -15.98 6.01 14.22
N THR A 67 -15.80 5.35 13.09
CA THR A 67 -16.70 4.30 12.59
C THR A 67 -15.86 3.17 12.02
N ALA A 68 -15.66 2.10 12.76
CA ALA A 68 -14.95 0.92 12.31
C ALA A 68 -15.95 -0.15 11.87
N THR A 69 -16.06 -0.36 10.56
CA THR A 69 -16.82 -1.48 9.97
C THR A 69 -16.02 -2.78 10.06
N ALA A 70 -16.69 -3.93 9.86
CA ALA A 70 -16.01 -5.23 9.78
C ALA A 70 -14.94 -5.24 8.66
N ALA A 71 -15.24 -4.65 7.51
CA ALA A 71 -14.28 -4.47 6.42
C ALA A 71 -13.05 -3.63 6.84
N ALA A 72 -13.26 -2.55 7.61
CA ALA A 72 -12.16 -1.74 8.14
C ALA A 72 -11.28 -2.55 9.11
N GLN A 73 -11.86 -3.40 9.96
CA GLN A 73 -11.09 -4.26 10.87
C GLN A 73 -10.22 -5.27 10.10
N VAL A 74 -10.79 -5.92 9.08
CA VAL A 74 -10.05 -6.82 8.19
C VAL A 74 -8.94 -6.07 7.47
N MET A 75 -9.21 -4.85 6.98
CA MET A 75 -8.18 -4.04 6.33
C MET A 75 -7.03 -3.70 7.29
N LYS A 76 -7.31 -3.41 8.57
CA LYS A 76 -6.27 -3.23 9.61
C LYS A 76 -5.38 -4.46 9.78
N VAL A 77 -5.96 -5.67 9.73
CA VAL A 77 -5.20 -6.93 9.76
C VAL A 77 -4.23 -6.99 8.58
N ILE A 78 -4.71 -6.70 7.36
CA ILE A 78 -3.89 -6.74 6.13
C ILE A 78 -2.75 -5.70 6.20
N LEU A 79 -3.05 -4.47 6.63
CA LEU A 79 -2.07 -3.40 6.74
C LEU A 79 -1.00 -3.71 7.80
N THR A 80 -1.41 -4.27 8.95
CA THR A 80 -0.47 -4.66 10.02
C THR A 80 0.42 -5.82 9.59
N ALA A 81 -0.14 -6.82 8.91
CA ALA A 81 0.66 -7.90 8.33
C ALA A 81 1.68 -7.38 7.32
N GLY A 82 1.30 -6.41 6.48
CA GLY A 82 2.22 -5.72 5.58
C GLY A 82 3.33 -4.97 6.33
N ALA A 83 2.98 -4.21 7.38
CA ALA A 83 3.95 -3.50 8.22
C ALA A 83 4.90 -4.46 8.95
N TYR A 84 4.40 -5.60 9.43
CA TYR A 84 5.22 -6.66 10.02
C TYR A 84 6.28 -7.17 9.03
N ILE A 85 5.89 -7.48 7.79
CA ILE A 85 6.83 -7.94 6.75
C ILE A 85 7.88 -6.85 6.47
N VAL A 86 7.49 -5.56 6.44
CA VAL A 86 8.43 -4.44 6.27
C VAL A 86 9.44 -4.38 7.40
N VAL A 87 9.02 -4.52 8.65
CA VAL A 87 9.91 -4.52 9.82
C VAL A 87 10.88 -5.72 9.75
N VAL A 88 10.41 -6.89 9.37
CA VAL A 88 11.26 -8.08 9.23
C VAL A 88 12.27 -7.91 8.09
N MET A 89 11.86 -7.43 6.92
CA MET A 89 12.77 -7.26 5.79
C MET A 89 13.77 -6.10 5.97
N ALA A 90 13.43 -5.12 6.82
CA ALA A 90 14.31 -3.99 7.09
C ALA A 90 15.51 -4.35 7.97
N GLN A 91 15.47 -5.47 8.70
CA GLN A 91 16.51 -5.83 9.68
C GLN A 91 17.91 -5.85 9.08
N SER A 92 18.11 -6.50 7.93
CA SER A 92 19.40 -6.56 7.25
C SER A 92 19.94 -5.19 6.79
N TRP A 93 19.05 -4.24 6.51
CA TRP A 93 19.42 -2.87 6.17
C TRP A 93 19.72 -2.04 7.44
N ILE A 94 18.98 -2.26 8.53
CA ILE A 94 19.16 -1.57 9.82
C ILE A 94 20.51 -1.92 10.46
N GLU A 95 21.04 -3.13 10.25
CA GLU A 95 22.38 -3.55 10.76
C GLU A 95 23.54 -2.68 10.25
N ARG A 96 23.33 -1.80 9.27
CA ARG A 96 24.34 -0.83 8.84
C ARG A 96 24.63 0.18 9.95
N GLU A 97 25.91 0.49 10.18
CA GLU A 97 26.37 1.38 11.26
C GLU A 97 25.70 2.76 11.26
N ASP A 98 25.41 3.31 10.07
CA ASP A 98 24.78 4.62 9.91
C ASP A 98 23.28 4.62 10.22
N VAL A 99 22.63 3.46 10.17
CA VAL A 99 21.21 3.26 10.42
C VAL A 99 20.95 2.71 11.82
N LEU A 100 21.81 1.80 12.29
CA LEU A 100 21.66 1.07 13.56
C LEU A 100 21.42 2.00 14.76
N ARG A 101 22.09 3.17 14.78
CA ARG A 101 21.90 4.16 15.85
C ARG A 101 20.52 4.77 15.91
N LYS A 102 19.73 4.66 14.84
CA LYS A 102 18.41 5.28 14.65
C LYS A 102 17.30 4.23 14.46
N GLU A 103 17.58 2.98 14.82
CA GLU A 103 16.62 1.88 14.60
C GLU A 103 15.28 2.11 15.29
N GLY A 104 15.29 2.65 16.53
CA GLY A 104 14.09 3.00 17.27
C GLY A 104 13.25 4.07 16.58
N GLU A 105 13.91 5.10 16.02
CA GLU A 105 13.24 6.13 15.22
C GLU A 105 12.52 5.51 14.02
N PHE A 106 13.17 4.55 13.34
CA PHE A 106 12.56 3.85 12.20
C PHE A 106 11.28 3.11 12.60
N TYR A 107 11.32 2.32 13.69
CA TYR A 107 10.14 1.58 14.15
C TYR A 107 9.01 2.50 14.61
N VAL A 108 9.33 3.55 15.37
CA VAL A 108 8.35 4.55 15.82
C VAL A 108 7.67 5.24 14.63
N LEU A 109 8.43 5.63 13.60
CA LEU A 109 7.88 6.25 12.40
C LEU A 109 6.97 5.29 11.62
N VAL A 110 7.36 4.01 11.47
CA VAL A 110 6.52 3.00 10.81
C VAL A 110 5.21 2.80 11.57
N ILE A 111 5.26 2.65 12.90
CA ILE A 111 4.07 2.45 13.73
C ILE A 111 3.18 3.70 13.72
N SER A 112 3.78 4.90 13.77
CA SER A 112 3.04 6.16 13.67
C SER A 112 2.28 6.31 12.35
N THR A 113 2.93 5.98 11.22
CA THR A 113 2.25 6.01 9.92
C THR A 113 1.13 4.98 9.84
N LEU A 114 1.31 3.79 10.40
CA LEU A 114 0.30 2.75 10.46
C LEU A 114 -0.91 3.19 11.31
N LEU A 115 -0.67 3.86 12.44
CA LEU A 115 -1.75 4.44 13.27
C LEU A 115 -2.53 5.51 12.49
N GLY A 116 -1.84 6.38 11.73
CA GLY A 116 -2.49 7.33 10.84
C GLY A 116 -3.38 6.65 9.79
N MET A 117 -2.93 5.53 9.20
CA MET A 117 -3.74 4.74 8.27
C MET A 117 -4.96 4.12 8.93
N TYR A 118 -4.85 3.64 10.18
CA TYR A 118 -5.99 3.14 10.95
C TYR A 118 -7.05 4.22 11.17
N MET A 119 -6.63 5.41 11.61
CA MET A 119 -7.52 6.54 11.79
C MET A 119 -8.21 6.95 10.48
N MET A 120 -7.47 6.93 9.37
CA MET A 120 -8.00 7.28 8.05
C MET A 120 -9.09 6.29 7.58
N ILE A 121 -8.88 4.98 7.73
CA ILE A 121 -9.83 3.95 7.27
C ILE A 121 -11.03 3.75 8.20
N SER A 122 -10.95 4.22 9.43
CA SER A 122 -12.03 4.15 10.43
C SER A 122 -12.67 5.51 10.72
N SER A 123 -12.55 6.46 9.78
CA SER A 123 -13.12 7.78 9.94
C SER A 123 -14.59 7.83 9.52
N GLY A 124 -15.45 8.42 10.35
CA GLY A 124 -16.82 8.80 10.02
C GLY A 124 -16.98 10.32 9.77
N HIS A 125 -15.86 11.06 9.83
CA HIS A 125 -15.83 12.52 9.77
C HIS A 125 -14.58 13.01 9.05
N PHE A 126 -14.68 14.03 8.23
CA PHE A 126 -13.55 14.54 7.45
C PHE A 126 -12.37 15.03 8.28
N LEU A 127 -12.62 15.55 9.50
CA LEU A 127 -11.53 15.96 10.39
C LEU A 127 -10.65 14.77 10.79
N MET A 128 -11.27 13.67 11.24
CA MET A 128 -10.54 12.46 11.63
C MET A 128 -9.84 11.84 10.43
N PHE A 129 -10.50 11.80 9.28
CA PHE A 129 -9.93 11.34 8.02
C PHE A 129 -8.66 12.13 7.67
N PHE A 130 -8.74 13.47 7.70
CA PHE A 130 -7.62 14.35 7.36
C PHE A 130 -6.45 14.21 8.33
N LEU A 131 -6.72 14.17 9.63
CA LEU A 131 -5.69 13.94 10.65
C LEU A 131 -5.00 12.59 10.45
N GLY A 132 -5.76 11.53 10.16
CA GLY A 132 -5.22 10.22 9.85
C GLY A 132 -4.33 10.24 8.59
N LEU A 133 -4.76 10.95 7.54
CA LEU A 133 -4.00 11.08 6.30
C LEU A 133 -2.68 11.83 6.51
N GLU A 134 -2.67 12.93 7.27
CA GLU A 134 -1.46 13.69 7.57
C GLU A 134 -0.51 12.88 8.48
N MET A 135 -1.06 12.20 9.48
CA MET A 135 -0.28 11.31 10.34
C MET A 135 0.33 10.12 9.57
N ALA A 136 -0.33 9.66 8.51
CA ALA A 136 0.21 8.66 7.60
C ALA A 136 1.20 9.22 6.56
N SER A 137 1.32 10.56 6.40
CA SER A 137 2.09 11.18 5.32
C SER A 137 3.36 11.85 5.83
N VAL A 138 3.28 12.65 6.89
CA VAL A 138 4.43 13.41 7.40
C VAL A 138 5.55 12.50 7.94
N PRO A 139 5.27 11.50 8.82
CA PRO A 139 6.32 10.57 9.24
C PRO A 139 6.85 9.71 8.09
N MET A 140 6.03 9.44 7.07
CA MET A 140 6.47 8.74 5.87
C MET A 140 7.53 9.52 5.09
N ALA A 141 7.43 10.85 5.02
CA ALA A 141 8.47 11.67 4.41
C ALA A 141 9.82 11.54 5.15
N CYS A 142 9.78 11.44 6.48
CA CYS A 142 10.97 11.17 7.29
C CYS A 142 11.56 9.78 7.00
N LEU A 143 10.69 8.77 6.82
CA LEU A 143 11.13 7.42 6.42
C LEU A 143 11.78 7.43 5.03
N VAL A 144 11.24 8.17 4.06
CA VAL A 144 11.85 8.31 2.71
C VAL A 144 13.23 8.97 2.81
N ALA A 145 13.39 9.97 3.70
CA ALA A 145 14.66 10.68 3.94
C ALA A 145 15.64 9.94 4.85
N PHE A 146 15.35 8.71 5.27
CA PHE A 146 16.09 8.03 6.34
C PHE A 146 17.58 7.83 6.02
N ASP A 147 17.92 7.54 4.75
CA ASP A 147 19.29 7.49 4.23
C ASP A 147 19.81 8.92 3.93
N LYS A 148 19.80 9.82 4.92
CA LYS A 148 20.02 11.26 4.77
C LYS A 148 21.33 11.66 4.10
N TYR A 149 22.32 10.79 4.06
CA TYR A 149 23.61 11.06 3.40
C TYR A 149 23.56 10.79 1.87
N LYS A 150 22.53 10.12 1.39
CA LYS A 150 22.31 9.93 -0.05
C LYS A 150 21.51 11.12 -0.61
N LYS A 151 22.09 11.87 -1.55
CA LYS A 151 21.40 13.00 -2.21
C LYS A 151 20.07 12.61 -2.84
N ILE A 152 20.02 11.43 -3.44
CA ILE A 152 18.80 10.85 -4.05
C ILE A 152 17.68 10.63 -3.01
N SER A 153 18.02 10.23 -1.78
CA SER A 153 17.04 10.06 -0.70
C SER A 153 16.47 11.41 -0.26
N ALA A 154 17.33 12.42 -0.09
CA ALA A 154 16.90 13.78 0.24
C ALA A 154 16.02 14.40 -0.87
N GLU A 155 16.36 14.19 -2.14
CA GLU A 155 15.58 14.65 -3.28
C GLU A 155 14.21 13.96 -3.34
N GLY A 156 14.17 12.63 -3.19
CA GLY A 156 12.94 11.86 -3.17
C GLY A 156 12.00 12.27 -2.03
N ALA A 157 12.56 12.52 -0.84
CA ALA A 157 11.80 12.98 0.31
C ALA A 157 11.27 14.41 0.12
N ALA A 158 12.08 15.34 -0.42
CA ALA A 158 11.65 16.69 -0.70
C ALA A 158 10.51 16.72 -1.74
N LYS A 159 10.63 15.96 -2.82
CA LYS A 159 9.56 15.82 -3.82
C LYS A 159 8.29 15.23 -3.20
N PHE A 160 8.43 14.20 -2.36
CA PHE A 160 7.28 13.59 -1.69
C PHE A 160 6.56 14.56 -0.76
N ILE A 161 7.28 15.22 0.18
CA ILE A 161 6.63 16.09 1.18
C ILE A 161 6.00 17.33 0.54
N LEU A 162 6.69 17.97 -0.40
CA LEU A 162 6.16 19.17 -1.07
C LEU A 162 4.90 18.86 -1.87
N THR A 163 4.90 17.77 -2.63
CA THR A 163 3.74 17.37 -3.42
C THR A 163 2.61 16.82 -2.53
N ALA A 164 2.93 16.12 -1.43
CA ALA A 164 1.94 15.66 -0.47
C ALA A 164 1.23 16.83 0.22
N THR A 165 1.99 17.82 0.72
CA THR A 165 1.42 19.00 1.38
C THR A 165 0.56 19.83 0.40
N PHE A 166 1.01 20.00 -0.83
CA PHE A 166 0.20 20.66 -1.87
C PHE A 166 -1.10 19.91 -2.12
N SER A 167 -1.03 18.59 -2.27
CA SER A 167 -2.17 17.74 -2.54
C SER A 167 -3.18 17.71 -1.39
N SER A 168 -2.71 17.67 -0.14
CA SER A 168 -3.58 17.74 1.03
C SER A 168 -4.24 19.12 1.18
N GLY A 169 -3.55 20.20 0.79
CA GLY A 169 -4.14 21.53 0.71
C GLY A 169 -5.27 21.62 -0.32
N VAL A 170 -5.07 21.05 -1.51
CA VAL A 170 -6.12 20.96 -2.56
C VAL A 170 -7.31 20.13 -2.06
N MET A 171 -7.06 19.03 -1.36
CA MET A 171 -8.11 18.20 -0.77
C MET A 171 -8.90 18.95 0.30
N LEU A 172 -8.23 19.68 1.20
CA LEU A 172 -8.91 20.52 2.20
C LEU A 172 -9.79 21.58 1.57
N TYR A 173 -9.33 22.17 0.47
CA TYR A 173 -10.13 23.12 -0.28
C TYR A 173 -11.39 22.45 -0.85
N GLY A 174 -11.28 21.21 -1.36
CA GLY A 174 -12.43 20.41 -1.78
C GLY A 174 -13.39 20.12 -0.62
N ILE A 175 -12.88 19.73 0.54
CA ILE A 175 -13.68 19.50 1.76
C ILE A 175 -14.40 20.78 2.19
N SER A 176 -13.76 21.94 2.06
CA SER A 176 -14.39 23.24 2.35
C SER A 176 -15.60 23.52 1.44
N PHE A 177 -15.53 23.17 0.16
CA PHE A 177 -16.69 23.29 -0.74
C PHE A 177 -17.83 22.35 -0.35
N LEU A 178 -17.51 21.11 0.01
CA LEU A 178 -18.49 20.13 0.49
C LEU A 178 -19.17 20.62 1.80
N TYR A 179 -18.37 21.17 2.72
CA TYR A 179 -18.90 21.78 3.93
C TYR A 179 -19.80 22.99 3.65
N GLY A 180 -19.39 23.86 2.74
CA GLY A 180 -20.21 25.01 2.32
C GLY A 180 -21.53 24.61 1.69
N ALA A 181 -21.60 23.46 1.02
CA ALA A 181 -22.81 22.95 0.40
C ALA A 181 -23.73 22.22 1.41
N CYS A 182 -23.16 21.43 2.32
CA CYS A 182 -23.92 20.51 3.19
C CYS A 182 -24.04 20.98 4.64
N GLY A 183 -23.19 21.90 5.10
CA GLY A 183 -23.18 22.43 6.48
C GLY A 183 -22.73 21.45 7.56
N THR A 184 -22.12 20.32 7.17
CA THR A 184 -21.63 19.26 8.08
C THR A 184 -20.37 18.62 7.53
N LEU A 185 -19.56 17.98 8.40
CA LEU A 185 -18.37 17.20 8.01
C LEU A 185 -18.53 15.71 8.33
N TYR A 186 -19.65 15.30 8.94
CA TYR A 186 -20.00 13.89 9.16
C TYR A 186 -20.40 13.24 7.84
N PHE A 187 -19.89 12.06 7.56
CA PHE A 187 -20.13 11.38 6.28
C PHE A 187 -21.60 11.04 6.06
N ASP A 188 -22.29 10.50 7.08
CA ASP A 188 -23.70 10.10 7.00
C ASP A 188 -24.63 11.30 6.81
N ASP A 189 -24.42 12.38 7.57
CA ASP A 189 -25.19 13.61 7.45
C ASP A 189 -24.98 14.27 6.09
N MET A 190 -23.73 14.24 5.61
CA MET A 190 -23.39 14.81 4.30
C MET A 190 -23.98 13.98 3.16
N ALA A 191 -23.95 12.66 3.24
CA ALA A 191 -24.56 11.77 2.25
C ALA A 191 -26.05 12.00 2.11
N ALA A 192 -26.76 12.32 3.22
CA ALA A 192 -28.18 12.66 3.19
C ALA A 192 -28.51 14.03 2.58
N LYS A 193 -27.54 14.96 2.56
CA LYS A 193 -27.74 16.36 2.10
C LYS A 193 -27.11 16.65 0.76
N ILE A 194 -26.16 15.84 0.33
CA ILE A 194 -25.38 16.10 -0.88
C ILE A 194 -26.26 15.98 -2.14
N SER A 195 -26.17 16.97 -3.00
CA SER A 195 -26.82 16.98 -4.30
C SER A 195 -25.82 17.41 -5.38
N ALA A 196 -26.08 17.03 -6.62
CA ALA A 196 -25.21 17.39 -7.75
C ALA A 196 -25.34 18.89 -8.09
N SER A 197 -24.60 19.70 -7.38
CA SER A 197 -24.41 21.13 -7.66
C SER A 197 -23.00 21.41 -8.19
N PRO A 198 -22.75 22.52 -8.88
CA PRO A 198 -21.39 22.88 -9.30
C PRO A 198 -20.40 22.90 -8.14
N LEU A 199 -20.83 23.32 -6.95
CA LEU A 199 -20.00 23.40 -5.74
C LEU A 199 -19.61 22.02 -5.23
N THR A 200 -20.57 21.08 -5.17
CA THR A 200 -20.31 19.70 -4.73
C THR A 200 -19.48 18.91 -5.74
N ILE A 201 -19.67 19.14 -7.04
CA ILE A 201 -18.84 18.53 -8.09
C ILE A 201 -17.39 19.02 -7.99
N MET A 202 -17.18 20.33 -7.80
CA MET A 202 -15.82 20.88 -7.56
C MET A 202 -15.23 20.29 -6.28
N GLY A 203 -16.01 20.19 -5.20
CA GLY A 203 -15.58 19.55 -3.95
C GLY A 203 -15.13 18.10 -4.14
N LEU A 204 -15.90 17.32 -4.90
CA LEU A 204 -15.55 15.94 -5.25
C LEU A 204 -14.24 15.88 -6.06
N VAL A 205 -14.06 16.69 -7.09
CA VAL A 205 -12.85 16.68 -7.93
C VAL A 205 -11.60 17.05 -7.15
N PHE A 206 -11.68 18.08 -6.29
CA PHE A 206 -10.54 18.47 -5.46
C PHE A 206 -10.24 17.46 -4.36
N PHE A 207 -11.26 16.89 -3.73
CA PHE A 207 -11.10 15.79 -2.77
C PHE A 207 -10.44 14.57 -3.42
N PHE A 208 -10.94 14.17 -4.59
CA PHE A 208 -10.40 13.06 -5.37
C PHE A 208 -8.94 13.29 -5.77
N SER A 209 -8.57 14.52 -6.17
CA SER A 209 -7.17 14.84 -6.55
C SER A 209 -6.20 14.62 -5.39
N GLY A 210 -6.61 14.95 -4.15
CA GLY A 210 -5.78 14.72 -2.96
C GLY A 210 -5.53 13.24 -2.67
N LEU A 211 -6.56 12.40 -2.70
CA LEU A 211 -6.40 10.96 -2.54
C LEU A 211 -5.78 10.29 -3.77
N GLY A 212 -6.07 10.79 -4.97
CA GLY A 212 -5.44 10.36 -6.21
C GLY A 212 -3.91 10.50 -6.16
N PHE A 213 -3.40 11.57 -5.55
CA PHE A 213 -1.98 11.72 -5.24
C PHE A 213 -1.49 10.58 -4.33
N LYS A 214 -2.15 10.33 -3.21
CA LYS A 214 -1.74 9.31 -2.23
C LYS A 214 -1.69 7.91 -2.83
N ILE A 215 -2.63 7.58 -3.71
CA ILE A 215 -2.71 6.30 -4.44
C ILE A 215 -1.76 6.29 -5.65
N SER A 216 -1.28 7.46 -6.09
CA SER A 216 -0.47 7.66 -7.31
C SER A 216 -1.25 7.44 -8.60
N LEU A 217 -2.50 7.88 -8.68
CA LEU A 217 -3.28 7.85 -9.91
C LEU A 217 -2.81 8.93 -10.89
N VAL A 218 -2.91 8.68 -12.18
CA VAL A 218 -2.64 9.70 -13.20
C VAL A 218 -3.77 10.74 -13.19
N PRO A 219 -3.44 12.05 -13.17
CA PRO A 219 -2.12 12.68 -13.40
C PRO A 219 -1.27 12.93 -12.13
N PHE A 220 -1.71 12.52 -10.96
CA PHE A 220 -1.08 12.84 -9.67
C PHE A 220 0.11 11.93 -9.29
N HIS A 221 0.69 11.18 -10.22
CA HIS A 221 1.67 10.10 -9.99
C HIS A 221 3.14 10.51 -10.03
N PHE A 222 3.48 11.75 -10.44
CA PHE A 222 4.85 12.16 -10.77
C PHE A 222 5.87 11.99 -9.65
N TRP A 223 5.45 12.09 -8.40
CA TRP A 223 6.30 11.92 -7.23
C TRP A 223 6.83 10.50 -7.03
N THR A 224 6.08 9.50 -7.51
CA THR A 224 6.23 8.09 -7.11
C THR A 224 7.57 7.51 -7.55
N ALA A 225 7.99 7.74 -8.79
CA ALA A 225 9.21 7.16 -9.33
C ALA A 225 10.47 7.65 -8.61
N ASP A 226 10.57 8.95 -8.37
CA ASP A 226 11.73 9.56 -7.71
C ASP A 226 11.77 9.22 -6.22
N THR A 227 10.61 9.20 -5.57
CA THR A 227 10.50 8.81 -4.15
C THR A 227 10.86 7.36 -3.93
N TYR A 228 10.40 6.42 -4.79
CA TYR A 228 10.72 5.00 -4.66
C TYR A 228 12.18 4.71 -4.92
N GLN A 229 12.78 5.40 -5.89
CA GLN A 229 14.21 5.27 -6.15
C GLN A 229 15.06 5.79 -4.99
N GLY A 230 14.67 6.91 -4.39
CA GLY A 230 15.41 7.56 -3.31
C GLY A 230 15.24 6.92 -1.94
N ALA A 231 14.07 6.37 -1.63
CA ALA A 231 13.78 5.77 -0.33
C ALA A 231 14.58 4.48 -0.09
N PRO A 232 14.87 4.13 1.17
CA PRO A 232 15.33 2.78 1.52
C PRO A 232 14.37 1.73 1.00
N THR A 233 14.87 0.57 0.52
CA THR A 233 14.02 -0.43 -0.17
C THR A 233 12.87 -0.96 0.69
N ALA A 234 13.08 -1.10 2.01
CA ALA A 234 12.02 -1.47 2.95
C ALA A 234 10.89 -0.42 3.01
N VAL A 235 11.27 0.86 3.01
CA VAL A 235 10.32 2.00 2.98
C VAL A 235 9.59 2.06 1.63
N THR A 236 10.28 1.78 0.53
CA THR A 236 9.66 1.70 -0.80
C THR A 236 8.59 0.61 -0.83
N GLY A 237 8.85 -0.57 -0.27
CA GLY A 237 7.87 -1.64 -0.12
C GLY A 237 6.65 -1.19 0.69
N TYR A 238 6.88 -0.53 1.83
CA TYR A 238 5.84 0.00 2.70
C TYR A 238 4.93 1.03 1.99
N LEU A 239 5.54 2.00 1.29
CA LEU A 239 4.83 3.00 0.48
C LEU A 239 4.00 2.36 -0.64
N SER A 240 4.57 1.35 -1.31
CA SER A 240 3.97 0.78 -2.52
C SER A 240 2.70 -0.01 -2.24
N VAL A 241 2.57 -0.61 -1.07
CA VAL A 241 1.50 -1.54 -0.74
C VAL A 241 0.65 -1.05 0.42
N VAL A 242 1.24 -0.85 1.60
CA VAL A 242 0.49 -0.57 2.82
C VAL A 242 -0.14 0.81 2.75
N SER A 243 0.64 1.83 2.42
CA SER A 243 0.14 3.21 2.30
C SER A 243 -0.89 3.37 1.17
N LYS A 244 -0.63 2.78 0.00
CA LYS A 244 -1.58 2.85 -1.13
C LYS A 244 -2.84 2.03 -0.88
N GLY A 245 -2.71 0.85 -0.28
CA GLY A 245 -3.84 0.00 0.06
C GLY A 245 -4.79 0.69 1.03
N ALA A 246 -4.26 1.33 2.08
CA ALA A 246 -5.06 2.11 3.02
C ALA A 246 -5.79 3.28 2.33
N ALA A 247 -5.09 4.03 1.47
CA ALA A 247 -5.67 5.16 0.75
C ALA A 247 -6.73 4.73 -0.28
N ALA A 248 -6.51 3.60 -0.98
CA ALA A 248 -7.48 3.05 -1.93
C ALA A 248 -8.75 2.57 -1.23
N PHE A 249 -8.60 1.88 -0.09
CA PHE A 249 -9.74 1.46 0.73
C PHE A 249 -10.54 2.67 1.24
N ALA A 250 -9.86 3.68 1.78
CA ALA A 250 -10.52 4.89 2.29
C ALA A 250 -11.24 5.66 1.16
N LEU A 251 -10.61 5.80 -0.01
CA LEU A 251 -11.25 6.44 -1.16
C LEU A 251 -12.51 5.68 -1.58
N MET A 252 -12.42 4.36 -1.71
CA MET A 252 -13.57 3.54 -2.10
C MET A 252 -14.71 3.67 -1.08
N THR A 253 -14.41 3.54 0.22
CA THR A 253 -15.41 3.65 1.28
C THR A 253 -16.11 5.02 1.26
N ILE A 254 -15.36 6.11 1.07
CA ILE A 254 -15.93 7.45 0.98
C ILE A 254 -16.76 7.63 -0.30
N LEU A 255 -16.32 7.11 -1.43
CA LEU A 255 -17.10 7.17 -2.68
C LEU A 255 -18.43 6.42 -2.55
N LEU A 256 -18.41 5.22 -1.97
CA LEU A 256 -19.60 4.38 -1.81
C LEU A 256 -20.57 4.90 -0.75
N LYS A 257 -20.05 5.49 0.34
CA LYS A 257 -20.86 5.94 1.46
C LYS A 257 -21.34 7.40 1.26
N LEU A 258 -20.40 8.31 1.10
CA LEU A 258 -20.67 9.75 1.05
C LEU A 258 -21.13 10.23 -0.33
N PHE A 259 -20.47 9.77 -1.39
CA PHE A 259 -20.74 10.20 -2.75
C PHE A 259 -21.70 9.28 -3.51
N ALA A 260 -22.34 8.30 -2.87
CA ALA A 260 -23.33 7.43 -3.49
C ALA A 260 -24.40 8.17 -4.31
N PRO A 261 -24.96 9.32 -3.85
CA PRO A 261 -25.93 10.08 -4.64
C PRO A 261 -25.34 10.73 -5.91
N MET A 262 -24.00 10.78 -6.03
CA MET A 262 -23.28 11.39 -7.15
C MET A 262 -22.55 10.36 -8.01
N VAL A 263 -22.96 9.09 -8.00
CA VAL A 263 -22.28 7.99 -8.69
C VAL A 263 -21.99 8.27 -10.17
N THR A 264 -22.94 8.82 -10.91
CA THR A 264 -22.78 9.12 -12.34
C THR A 264 -21.64 10.10 -12.64
N TYR A 265 -21.33 11.00 -11.70
CA TYR A 265 -20.26 11.99 -11.87
C TYR A 265 -18.88 11.39 -11.55
N TYR A 266 -18.74 10.71 -10.41
CA TYR A 266 -17.43 10.14 -10.06
C TYR A 266 -17.08 8.89 -10.87
N GLU A 267 -18.06 8.11 -11.29
CA GLU A 267 -17.85 6.92 -12.12
C GLU A 267 -17.18 7.27 -13.45
N THR A 268 -17.67 8.29 -14.15
CA THR A 268 -17.06 8.76 -15.39
C THR A 268 -15.63 9.24 -15.18
N LEU A 269 -15.39 10.01 -14.11
CA LEU A 269 -14.04 10.44 -13.73
C LEU A 269 -13.12 9.27 -13.47
N MET A 270 -13.60 8.27 -12.72
CA MET A 270 -12.85 7.05 -12.38
C MET A 270 -12.49 6.25 -13.63
N TYR A 271 -13.39 6.04 -14.57
CA TYR A 271 -13.10 5.33 -15.82
C TYR A 271 -11.93 5.98 -16.58
N ILE A 272 -11.96 7.29 -16.73
CA ILE A 272 -10.89 8.04 -17.42
C ILE A 272 -9.57 7.89 -16.68
N VAL A 273 -9.57 8.12 -15.37
CA VAL A 273 -8.37 8.06 -14.53
C VAL A 273 -7.78 6.65 -14.51
N ILE A 274 -8.59 5.60 -14.38
CA ILE A 274 -8.14 4.20 -14.37
C ILE A 274 -7.45 3.84 -15.68
N VAL A 275 -8.08 4.11 -16.83
CA VAL A 275 -7.52 3.77 -18.15
C VAL A 275 -6.20 4.52 -18.37
N LEU A 276 -6.17 5.82 -18.06
CA LEU A 276 -4.94 6.61 -18.16
C LEU A 276 -3.85 6.08 -17.23
N THR A 277 -4.20 5.75 -15.99
CA THR A 277 -3.24 5.26 -14.99
C THR A 277 -2.58 3.95 -15.43
N ILE A 278 -3.37 2.96 -15.82
CA ILE A 278 -2.87 1.67 -16.24
C ILE A 278 -2.01 1.80 -17.52
N THR A 279 -2.50 2.56 -18.51
CA THR A 279 -1.82 2.69 -19.81
C THR A 279 -0.51 3.45 -19.69
N ILE A 280 -0.53 4.63 -19.07
CA ILE A 280 0.66 5.48 -18.93
C ILE A 280 1.71 4.78 -18.07
N ALA A 281 1.32 4.18 -16.94
CA ALA A 281 2.25 3.47 -16.08
C ALA A 281 2.92 2.29 -16.80
N ASN A 282 2.19 1.50 -17.56
CA ASN A 282 2.73 0.38 -18.32
C ASN A 282 3.74 0.85 -19.40
N LEU A 283 3.42 1.93 -20.13
CA LEU A 283 4.32 2.48 -21.15
C LEU A 283 5.63 2.99 -20.52
N PHE A 284 5.55 3.67 -19.38
CA PHE A 284 6.76 4.14 -18.70
C PHE A 284 7.57 2.99 -18.07
N ALA A 285 6.91 1.95 -17.52
CA ALA A 285 7.57 0.77 -16.97
C ALA A 285 8.47 0.06 -17.99
N LEU A 286 8.05 -0.03 -19.26
CA LEU A 286 8.80 -0.68 -20.33
C LEU A 286 10.20 -0.09 -20.57
N ARG A 287 10.37 1.21 -20.32
CA ARG A 287 11.61 1.96 -20.56
C ARG A 287 12.56 2.04 -19.38
N GLN A 288 12.12 1.58 -18.20
CA GLN A 288 12.97 1.67 -17.00
C GLN A 288 14.11 0.64 -17.05
N THR A 289 15.25 1.06 -16.54
CA THR A 289 16.47 0.24 -16.37
C THR A 289 16.81 0.04 -14.90
N GLU A 290 16.35 0.94 -14.02
CA GLU A 290 16.52 0.88 -12.58
C GLU A 290 15.31 0.20 -11.94
N LEU A 291 15.57 -0.83 -11.11
CA LEU A 291 14.51 -1.73 -10.65
C LEU A 291 13.51 -1.09 -9.67
N LYS A 292 13.95 -0.17 -8.81
CA LYS A 292 13.03 0.53 -7.89
C LYS A 292 12.11 1.51 -8.65
N ARG A 293 12.63 2.23 -9.66
CA ARG A 293 11.79 3.05 -10.55
C ARG A 293 10.83 2.20 -11.37
N PHE A 294 11.31 1.06 -11.85
CA PHE A 294 10.46 0.09 -12.53
C PHE A 294 9.31 -0.36 -11.64
N MET A 295 9.60 -0.76 -10.39
CA MET A 295 8.58 -1.14 -9.40
C MET A 295 7.64 0.02 -9.03
N ALA A 296 8.10 1.27 -9.14
CA ALA A 296 7.23 2.43 -8.97
C ALA A 296 6.16 2.51 -10.05
N PHE A 297 6.53 2.39 -11.33
CA PHE A 297 5.56 2.38 -12.44
C PHE A 297 4.67 1.13 -12.43
N SER A 298 5.24 -0.04 -12.08
CA SER A 298 4.46 -1.23 -11.78
C SER A 298 3.40 -0.97 -10.70
N SER A 299 3.79 -0.33 -9.60
CA SER A 299 2.88 0.03 -8.50
C SER A 299 1.80 1.03 -8.89
N ILE A 300 2.08 1.98 -9.79
CA ILE A 300 1.08 2.90 -10.36
C ILE A 300 0.08 2.11 -11.21
N SER A 301 0.54 1.20 -12.06
CA SER A 301 -0.35 0.33 -12.85
C SER A 301 -1.24 -0.54 -11.95
N GLN A 302 -0.67 -1.17 -10.91
CA GLN A 302 -1.44 -1.96 -9.95
C GLN A 302 -2.48 -1.12 -9.19
N ALA A 303 -2.17 0.14 -8.86
CA ALA A 303 -3.13 1.07 -8.26
C ALA A 303 -4.32 1.33 -9.19
N GLY A 304 -4.10 1.46 -10.49
CA GLY A 304 -5.17 1.56 -11.48
C GLY A 304 -6.07 0.33 -11.50
N TYR A 305 -5.50 -0.88 -11.43
CA TYR A 305 -6.30 -2.12 -11.32
C TYR A 305 -7.08 -2.20 -10.00
N ILE A 306 -6.48 -1.81 -8.86
CA ILE A 306 -7.16 -1.76 -7.56
C ILE A 306 -8.37 -0.81 -7.64
N MET A 307 -8.20 0.35 -8.24
CA MET A 307 -9.29 1.33 -8.34
C MET A 307 -10.40 0.93 -9.30
N LEU A 308 -10.19 -0.05 -10.18
CA LEU A 308 -11.26 -0.62 -10.99
C LEU A 308 -12.34 -1.29 -10.11
N ALA A 309 -11.96 -1.78 -8.92
CA ALA A 309 -12.93 -2.27 -7.94
C ALA A 309 -13.91 -1.21 -7.45
N ALA A 310 -13.48 0.07 -7.40
CA ALA A 310 -14.31 1.18 -6.91
C ALA A 310 -15.43 1.59 -7.90
N VAL A 311 -15.42 1.06 -9.10
CA VAL A 311 -16.47 1.27 -10.13
C VAL A 311 -17.46 0.12 -10.14
N GLY A 312 -17.22 -0.93 -9.35
CA GLY A 312 -18.08 -2.11 -9.24
C GLY A 312 -19.24 -1.92 -8.26
N ASN A 313 -20.00 -3.02 -8.09
CA ASN A 313 -20.99 -3.14 -7.02
C ASN A 313 -20.31 -2.97 -5.65
N GLU A 314 -21.01 -2.34 -4.71
CA GLU A 314 -20.47 -1.96 -3.41
C GLU A 314 -19.79 -3.13 -2.68
N THR A 315 -20.53 -4.23 -2.45
CA THR A 315 -20.04 -5.38 -1.69
C THR A 315 -18.94 -6.14 -2.44
N MET A 316 -19.19 -6.44 -3.73
CA MET A 316 -18.25 -7.20 -4.56
C MET A 316 -16.97 -6.39 -4.84
N GLY A 317 -17.10 -5.10 -5.10
CA GLY A 317 -15.98 -4.20 -5.32
C GLY A 317 -15.10 -4.06 -4.08
N LEU A 318 -15.70 -3.86 -2.90
CA LEU A 318 -14.96 -3.73 -1.64
C LEU A 318 -14.21 -5.03 -1.30
N THR A 319 -14.86 -6.18 -1.48
CA THR A 319 -14.22 -7.50 -1.30
C THR A 319 -13.05 -7.68 -2.28
N ALA A 320 -13.26 -7.37 -3.56
CA ALA A 320 -12.23 -7.49 -4.59
C ALA A 320 -11.02 -6.57 -4.31
N LEU A 321 -11.26 -5.35 -3.83
CA LEU A 321 -10.20 -4.42 -3.41
C LEU A 321 -9.38 -4.99 -2.26
N MET A 322 -10.03 -5.44 -1.18
CA MET A 322 -9.34 -6.00 -0.01
C MET A 322 -8.54 -7.25 -0.37
N TYR A 323 -9.11 -8.14 -1.18
CA TYR A 323 -8.43 -9.33 -1.67
C TYR A 323 -7.22 -8.96 -2.55
N TYR A 324 -7.36 -7.94 -3.41
CA TYR A 324 -6.25 -7.44 -4.22
C TYR A 324 -5.12 -6.90 -3.34
N VAL A 325 -5.43 -6.06 -2.35
CA VAL A 325 -4.41 -5.49 -1.45
C VAL A 325 -3.71 -6.61 -0.69
N LEU A 326 -4.42 -7.62 -0.17
CA LEU A 326 -3.83 -8.76 0.53
C LEU A 326 -2.81 -9.50 -0.33
N ILE A 327 -3.17 -9.83 -1.57
CA ILE A 327 -2.27 -10.53 -2.50
C ILE A 327 -1.11 -9.64 -2.92
N TYR A 328 -1.38 -8.35 -3.11
CA TYR A 328 -0.37 -7.37 -3.47
C TYR A 328 0.65 -7.17 -2.35
N VAL A 329 0.24 -7.23 -1.06
CA VAL A 329 1.16 -7.30 0.08
C VAL A 329 2.11 -8.48 -0.10
N ALA A 330 1.60 -9.69 -0.29
CA ALA A 330 2.44 -10.89 -0.39
C ALA A 330 3.39 -10.83 -1.61
N ALA A 331 2.88 -10.56 -2.80
CA ALA A 331 3.68 -10.60 -4.03
C ALA A 331 4.70 -9.46 -4.10
N ASN A 332 4.29 -8.24 -3.80
CA ASN A 332 5.16 -7.06 -3.95
C ASN A 332 6.24 -7.01 -2.86
N MET A 333 5.90 -7.40 -1.61
CA MET A 333 6.89 -7.49 -0.53
C MET A 333 7.93 -8.58 -0.79
N ALA A 334 7.56 -9.71 -1.45
CA ALA A 334 8.54 -10.69 -1.90
C ALA A 334 9.55 -10.08 -2.87
N VAL A 335 9.09 -9.30 -3.86
CA VAL A 335 9.97 -8.62 -4.81
C VAL A 335 10.89 -7.64 -4.09
N PHE A 336 10.35 -6.76 -3.23
CA PHE A 336 11.18 -5.79 -2.50
C PHE A 336 12.13 -6.44 -1.51
N THR A 337 11.78 -7.58 -0.92
CA THR A 337 12.70 -8.33 -0.05
C THR A 337 13.93 -8.82 -0.84
N VAL A 338 13.74 -9.34 -2.05
CA VAL A 338 14.87 -9.74 -2.90
C VAL A 338 15.69 -8.53 -3.34
N ILE A 339 15.03 -7.42 -3.75
CA ILE A 339 15.72 -6.18 -4.12
C ILE A 339 16.56 -5.66 -2.95
N ASN A 340 16.02 -5.65 -1.73
CA ASN A 340 16.70 -5.18 -0.53
C ASN A 340 18.01 -5.97 -0.25
N VAL A 341 17.95 -7.29 -0.39
CA VAL A 341 19.12 -8.15 -0.21
C VAL A 341 20.16 -7.91 -1.31
N VAL A 342 19.70 -7.79 -2.56
CA VAL A 342 20.60 -7.55 -3.71
C VAL A 342 21.21 -6.13 -3.60
N GLU A 343 20.45 -5.11 -3.23
CA GLU A 343 20.96 -3.75 -2.99
C GLU A 343 22.06 -3.76 -1.90
N THR A 344 21.81 -4.45 -0.79
CA THR A 344 22.76 -4.53 0.33
C THR A 344 24.07 -5.23 -0.09
N ARG A 345 23.98 -6.28 -0.89
CA ARG A 345 25.15 -7.04 -1.38
C ARG A 345 25.82 -6.40 -2.60
N GLY A 346 25.05 -5.71 -3.43
CA GLY A 346 25.49 -5.02 -4.66
C GLY A 346 26.00 -3.60 -4.42
N LYS A 347 26.40 -3.24 -3.19
CA LYS A 347 26.94 -1.92 -2.83
C LYS A 347 25.99 -0.76 -3.19
N GLY A 348 24.69 -0.98 -3.08
CA GLY A 348 23.66 0.03 -3.33
C GLY A 348 23.21 0.15 -4.78
N ASN A 349 23.69 -0.71 -5.69
CA ASN A 349 23.25 -0.72 -7.08
C ASN A 349 21.94 -1.52 -7.22
N THR A 350 20.91 -0.90 -7.82
CA THR A 350 19.58 -1.46 -8.07
C THR A 350 19.21 -1.49 -9.57
N GLU A 351 20.20 -1.38 -10.46
CA GLU A 351 19.97 -1.54 -11.89
C GLU A 351 19.55 -2.97 -12.25
N MET A 352 18.72 -3.12 -13.28
CA MET A 352 18.28 -4.44 -13.75
C MET A 352 19.45 -5.32 -14.21
N SER A 353 20.52 -4.73 -14.73
CA SER A 353 21.77 -5.42 -15.17
C SER A 353 22.45 -6.18 -14.02
N VAL A 354 22.26 -5.75 -12.77
CA VAL A 354 22.79 -6.44 -11.58
C VAL A 354 22.18 -7.85 -11.41
N PHE A 355 21.00 -8.07 -11.97
CA PHE A 355 20.31 -9.36 -11.94
C PHE A 355 20.71 -10.29 -13.11
N ASP A 356 21.58 -9.86 -14.04
CA ASP A 356 22.04 -10.72 -15.13
C ASP A 356 22.78 -11.94 -14.58
N GLY A 357 22.35 -13.12 -15.00
CA GLY A 357 22.92 -14.39 -14.54
C GLY A 357 22.66 -14.74 -13.06
N PHE A 358 21.78 -14.03 -12.36
CA PHE A 358 21.52 -14.22 -10.92
C PHE A 358 21.11 -15.65 -10.54
N TYR A 359 20.45 -16.37 -11.46
CA TYR A 359 20.08 -17.77 -11.27
C TYR A 359 21.29 -18.68 -11.08
N THR A 360 22.41 -18.43 -11.75
CA THR A 360 23.60 -19.26 -11.69
C THR A 360 24.25 -19.28 -10.30
N THR A 361 24.18 -18.18 -9.59
CA THR A 361 24.79 -18.00 -8.27
C THR A 361 23.78 -18.13 -7.12
N ASN A 362 22.55 -17.66 -7.28
CA ASN A 362 21.52 -17.61 -6.25
C ASN A 362 20.17 -18.20 -6.75
N PRO A 363 20.09 -19.51 -7.10
CA PRO A 363 18.93 -20.09 -7.78
C PRO A 363 17.64 -20.02 -6.94
N LYS A 364 17.73 -20.16 -5.61
CA LYS A 364 16.55 -20.10 -4.73
C LYS A 364 15.91 -18.69 -4.72
N LEU A 365 16.73 -17.65 -4.62
CA LEU A 365 16.22 -16.28 -4.63
C LEU A 365 15.64 -15.90 -6.00
N SER A 366 16.31 -16.32 -7.08
CA SER A 366 15.79 -16.13 -8.45
C SER A 366 14.45 -16.80 -8.64
N PHE A 367 14.27 -18.03 -8.14
CA PHE A 367 13.01 -18.75 -8.22
C PHE A 367 11.90 -18.03 -7.44
N LEU A 368 12.15 -17.61 -6.18
CA LEU A 368 11.17 -16.90 -5.36
C LEU A 368 10.77 -15.55 -5.97
N LEU A 369 11.75 -14.81 -6.52
CA LEU A 369 11.47 -13.57 -7.26
C LEU A 369 10.60 -13.84 -8.49
N THR A 370 10.87 -14.92 -9.24
CA THR A 370 10.08 -15.29 -10.40
C THR A 370 8.63 -15.60 -10.03
N LEU A 371 8.40 -16.35 -8.94
CA LEU A 371 7.05 -16.64 -8.45
C LEU A 371 6.29 -15.34 -8.11
N ALA A 372 6.94 -14.41 -7.42
CA ALA A 372 6.35 -13.12 -7.07
C ALA A 372 6.02 -12.29 -8.32
N LEU A 373 6.92 -12.23 -9.30
CA LEU A 373 6.71 -11.51 -10.57
C LEU A 373 5.58 -12.14 -11.40
N PHE A 374 5.47 -13.48 -11.42
CA PHE A 374 4.38 -14.17 -12.09
C PHE A 374 3.03 -13.90 -11.43
N SER A 375 3.01 -13.81 -10.08
CA SER A 375 1.81 -13.39 -9.37
C SER A 375 1.41 -11.96 -9.73
N LEU A 376 2.34 -10.99 -9.73
CA LEU A 376 2.07 -9.61 -10.14
C LEU A 376 1.60 -9.49 -11.60
N ALA A 377 2.14 -10.32 -12.48
CA ALA A 377 1.70 -10.42 -13.85
C ALA A 377 0.26 -10.95 -13.98
N GLY A 378 -0.16 -11.79 -13.06
CA GLY A 378 -1.48 -12.45 -13.10
C GLY A 378 -1.47 -13.78 -13.86
N ILE A 379 -0.35 -14.52 -13.80
CA ILE A 379 -0.26 -15.84 -14.44
C ILE A 379 -0.87 -16.90 -13.53
N PRO A 380 -1.75 -17.79 -14.04
CA PRO A 380 -2.20 -18.96 -13.29
C PRO A 380 -1.00 -19.87 -12.94
N PRO A 381 -0.98 -20.57 -11.80
CA PRO A 381 -2.01 -20.70 -10.76
C PRO A 381 -1.84 -19.73 -9.57
N PHE A 382 -1.06 -18.66 -9.71
CA PHE A 382 -0.73 -17.76 -8.61
C PHE A 382 -1.89 -16.84 -8.22
N ALA A 383 -1.90 -16.40 -6.96
CA ALA A 383 -2.96 -15.58 -6.37
C ALA A 383 -3.26 -14.28 -7.16
N GLY A 384 -2.26 -13.71 -7.82
CA GLY A 384 -2.41 -12.49 -8.63
C GLY A 384 -3.35 -12.61 -9.83
N MET A 385 -3.54 -13.80 -10.36
CA MET A 385 -4.58 -14.04 -11.40
C MET A 385 -5.97 -13.84 -10.82
N PHE A 386 -6.23 -14.41 -9.65
CA PHE A 386 -7.55 -14.35 -9.03
C PHE A 386 -7.91 -12.94 -8.59
N CYS A 387 -6.95 -12.16 -8.06
CA CYS A 387 -7.25 -10.77 -7.66
C CYS A 387 -7.63 -9.89 -8.85
N LYS A 388 -6.95 -10.03 -10.00
CA LYS A 388 -7.34 -9.33 -11.24
C LYS A 388 -8.69 -9.78 -11.73
N PHE A 389 -8.93 -11.10 -11.70
CA PHE A 389 -10.22 -11.67 -12.11
C PHE A 389 -11.38 -11.10 -11.31
N PHE A 390 -11.31 -11.09 -9.98
CA PHE A 390 -12.38 -10.55 -9.14
C PHE A 390 -12.61 -9.04 -9.33
N VAL A 391 -11.56 -8.27 -9.54
CA VAL A 391 -11.70 -6.84 -9.84
C VAL A 391 -12.35 -6.60 -11.20
N PHE A 392 -12.00 -7.39 -12.22
CA PHE A 392 -12.65 -7.33 -13.54
C PHE A 392 -14.13 -7.75 -13.47
N MET A 393 -14.43 -8.79 -12.69
CA MET A 393 -15.81 -9.22 -12.46
C MET A 393 -16.64 -8.15 -11.77
N ALA A 394 -16.10 -7.55 -10.68
CA ALA A 394 -16.77 -6.48 -9.96
C ALA A 394 -17.09 -5.27 -10.88
N ALA A 395 -16.15 -4.86 -11.73
CA ALA A 395 -16.38 -3.78 -12.67
C ALA A 395 -17.37 -4.16 -13.80
N ALA A 396 -17.32 -5.40 -14.28
CA ALA A 396 -18.22 -5.89 -15.35
C ALA A 396 -19.67 -6.04 -14.87
N GLU A 397 -19.89 -6.27 -13.58
CA GLU A 397 -21.22 -6.42 -12.98
C GLU A 397 -22.11 -5.18 -13.14
N GLN A 398 -21.50 -4.00 -13.37
CA GLN A 398 -22.24 -2.76 -13.72
C GLN A 398 -23.09 -2.89 -14.98
N GLY A 399 -22.78 -3.83 -15.89
CA GLY A 399 -23.57 -4.13 -17.08
C GLY A 399 -23.58 -3.00 -18.13
N THR A 400 -22.80 -1.92 -17.97
CA THR A 400 -22.76 -0.79 -18.91
C THR A 400 -21.72 -1.03 -20.01
N ASN A 401 -22.00 -0.53 -21.22
CA ASN A 401 -21.04 -0.63 -22.33
C ASN A 401 -19.70 0.05 -22.01
N ILE A 402 -19.72 1.11 -21.22
CA ILE A 402 -18.51 1.82 -20.79
C ILE A 402 -17.70 0.93 -19.83
N ALA A 403 -18.34 0.31 -18.86
CA ALA A 403 -17.68 -0.63 -17.95
C ALA A 403 -17.00 -1.77 -18.70
N TYR A 404 -17.69 -2.41 -19.65
CA TYR A 404 -17.11 -3.44 -20.49
C TYR A 404 -15.92 -2.94 -21.33
N ALA A 405 -16.00 -1.72 -21.90
CA ALA A 405 -14.90 -1.13 -22.64
C ALA A 405 -13.67 -0.86 -21.73
N VAL A 406 -13.88 -0.38 -20.51
CA VAL A 406 -12.80 -0.14 -19.53
C VAL A 406 -12.18 -1.45 -19.09
N VAL A 407 -12.96 -2.48 -18.79
CA VAL A 407 -12.48 -3.84 -18.47
C VAL A 407 -11.68 -4.41 -19.64
N PHE A 408 -12.15 -4.26 -20.87
CA PHE A 408 -11.42 -4.71 -22.07
C PHE A 408 -10.09 -4.00 -22.23
N LEU A 409 -10.04 -2.66 -22.06
CA LEU A 409 -8.79 -1.89 -22.09
C LEU A 409 -7.84 -2.29 -20.96
N ALA A 410 -8.38 -2.57 -19.76
CA ALA A 410 -7.59 -3.08 -18.65
C ALA A 410 -7.00 -4.46 -18.94
N LEU A 411 -7.78 -5.36 -19.54
CA LEU A 411 -7.28 -6.67 -20.02
C LEU A 411 -6.17 -6.52 -21.06
N LEU A 412 -6.33 -5.67 -22.06
CA LEU A 412 -5.28 -5.40 -23.04
C LEU A 412 -3.98 -4.90 -22.37
N ASN A 413 -4.11 -4.07 -21.34
CA ASN A 413 -2.97 -3.57 -20.57
C ASN A 413 -2.27 -4.62 -19.71
N THR A 414 -2.88 -5.81 -19.49
CA THR A 414 -2.17 -6.92 -18.83
C THR A 414 -1.04 -7.48 -19.67
N VAL A 415 -1.11 -7.38 -21.01
CA VAL A 415 -0.09 -7.88 -21.92
C VAL A 415 1.25 -7.12 -21.79
N PRO A 416 1.29 -5.77 -21.89
CA PRO A 416 2.48 -5.02 -21.56
C PRO A 416 3.02 -5.31 -20.15
N SER A 417 2.11 -5.48 -19.17
CA SER A 417 2.54 -5.79 -17.80
C SER A 417 3.23 -7.13 -17.69
N LEU A 418 2.73 -8.16 -18.36
CA LEU A 418 3.37 -9.46 -18.45
C LEU A 418 4.76 -9.35 -19.09
N TYR A 419 4.87 -8.62 -20.19
CA TYR A 419 6.14 -8.47 -20.91
C TYR A 419 7.24 -7.86 -20.05
N TYR A 420 6.95 -6.79 -19.31
CA TYR A 420 7.99 -6.14 -18.51
C TYR A 420 8.39 -6.96 -17.28
N TYR A 421 7.49 -7.73 -16.66
CA TYR A 421 7.89 -8.67 -15.60
C TYR A 421 8.76 -9.80 -16.14
N LEU A 422 8.43 -10.34 -17.33
CA LEU A 422 9.25 -11.35 -18.00
C LEU A 422 10.64 -10.81 -18.40
N LYS A 423 10.79 -9.50 -18.65
CA LYS A 423 12.10 -8.88 -18.89
C LYS A 423 13.07 -9.08 -17.71
N ILE A 424 12.58 -8.98 -16.46
CA ILE A 424 13.40 -9.24 -15.25
C ILE A 424 13.74 -10.73 -15.17
N VAL A 425 12.78 -11.61 -15.43
CA VAL A 425 13.02 -13.05 -15.46
C VAL A 425 14.07 -13.40 -16.52
N LYS A 426 14.01 -12.77 -17.70
CA LYS A 426 15.01 -12.91 -18.74
C LYS A 426 16.41 -12.51 -18.24
N CYS A 427 16.55 -11.38 -17.54
CA CYS A 427 17.83 -10.98 -16.95
C CYS A 427 18.39 -12.07 -16.03
N MET A 428 17.57 -12.65 -15.16
CA MET A 428 18.02 -13.64 -14.19
C MET A 428 18.44 -14.98 -14.82
N TYR A 429 17.73 -15.46 -15.83
CA TYR A 429 17.89 -16.83 -16.36
C TYR A 429 18.60 -16.92 -17.70
N ILE A 430 18.49 -15.91 -18.55
CA ILE A 430 18.92 -15.98 -19.95
C ILE A 430 20.16 -15.10 -20.20
N ASN A 431 20.17 -13.90 -19.65
CA ASN A 431 21.32 -13.00 -19.83
C ASN A 431 22.55 -13.59 -19.16
N LYS A 432 23.71 -13.49 -19.86
CA LYS A 432 25.00 -13.91 -19.33
C LYS A 432 25.79 -12.69 -18.88
N THR A 433 26.54 -12.83 -17.80
CA THR A 433 27.46 -11.82 -17.30
C THR A 433 28.74 -12.51 -16.82
N ASP A 434 29.88 -11.87 -17.01
CA ASP A 434 31.19 -12.37 -16.54
C ASP A 434 31.35 -12.10 -15.02
N THR A 435 30.56 -11.20 -14.45
CA THR A 435 30.64 -10.80 -13.04
C THR A 435 29.28 -10.89 -12.33
N PRO A 436 28.71 -12.11 -12.20
CA PRO A 436 27.44 -12.26 -11.47
C PRO A 436 27.65 -11.95 -9.98
N ILE A 437 26.57 -11.53 -9.31
CA ILE A 437 26.60 -11.37 -7.83
C ILE A 437 27.04 -12.69 -7.21
N ALA A 438 28.04 -12.64 -6.32
CA ALA A 438 28.53 -13.82 -5.63
C ALA A 438 27.43 -14.56 -4.87
N THR A 439 27.56 -15.87 -4.75
CA THR A 439 26.64 -16.69 -3.93
C THR A 439 26.70 -16.23 -2.48
N PHE A 440 25.58 -15.99 -1.87
CA PHE A 440 25.48 -15.61 -0.47
C PHE A 440 24.35 -16.36 0.26
N LYS A 441 24.49 -16.45 1.57
CA LYS A 441 23.47 -17.04 2.45
C LYS A 441 22.58 -15.90 2.99
N SER A 442 21.28 -15.97 2.73
CA SER A 442 20.33 -15.01 3.29
C SER A 442 20.25 -15.15 4.80
N ASP A 443 20.11 -14.04 5.51
CA ASP A 443 19.84 -13.98 6.94
C ASP A 443 18.47 -14.59 7.32
N CYS A 444 18.25 -14.84 8.61
CA CYS A 444 17.01 -15.45 9.08
C CYS A 444 15.79 -14.58 8.81
N ALA A 445 15.92 -13.26 9.00
CA ALA A 445 14.86 -12.29 8.76
C ALA A 445 14.40 -12.29 7.30
N THR A 446 15.34 -12.18 6.36
CA THR A 446 15.04 -12.28 4.92
C THR A 446 14.32 -13.57 4.55
N ARG A 447 14.77 -14.72 5.11
CA ARG A 447 14.11 -16.02 4.84
C ARG A 447 12.70 -16.04 5.37
N THR A 448 12.48 -15.52 6.58
CA THR A 448 11.14 -15.44 7.20
C THR A 448 10.21 -14.57 6.36
N ALA A 449 10.65 -13.36 5.94
CA ALA A 449 9.86 -12.49 5.07
C ALA A 449 9.52 -13.17 3.74
N LEU A 450 10.50 -13.79 3.07
CA LEU A 450 10.28 -14.49 1.80
C LEU A 450 9.37 -15.71 1.96
N ALA A 451 9.51 -16.47 3.05
CA ALA A 451 8.65 -17.64 3.32
C ALA A 451 7.19 -17.20 3.49
N LEU A 452 6.94 -16.18 4.32
CA LEU A 452 5.59 -15.64 4.52
C LEU A 452 4.98 -15.13 3.22
N CYS A 453 5.74 -14.35 2.46
CA CYS A 453 5.28 -13.81 1.19
C CYS A 453 5.01 -14.92 0.16
N THR A 454 5.89 -15.91 0.04
CA THR A 454 5.73 -17.03 -0.92
C THR A 454 4.54 -17.89 -0.56
N VAL A 455 4.37 -18.21 0.73
CA VAL A 455 3.19 -18.93 1.23
C VAL A 455 1.92 -18.14 0.90
N GLY A 456 1.91 -16.83 1.12
CA GLY A 456 0.79 -15.96 0.75
C GLY A 456 0.47 -16.00 -0.75
N VAL A 457 1.49 -15.88 -1.62
CA VAL A 457 1.31 -15.93 -3.09
C VAL A 457 0.71 -17.26 -3.56
N LEU A 458 1.07 -18.37 -2.92
CA LEU A 458 0.56 -19.70 -3.29
C LEU A 458 -0.80 -20.01 -2.65
N LEU A 459 -0.91 -19.83 -1.32
CA LEU A 459 -2.12 -20.23 -0.58
C LEU A 459 -3.31 -19.34 -0.89
N PHE A 460 -3.15 -18.03 -0.97
CA PHE A 460 -4.30 -17.14 -1.20
C PHE A 460 -4.94 -17.35 -2.58
N GLY A 461 -4.20 -17.88 -3.54
CA GLY A 461 -4.75 -18.25 -4.85
C GLY A 461 -5.54 -19.56 -4.84
N VAL A 462 -5.16 -20.53 -4.00
CA VAL A 462 -5.78 -21.86 -3.97
C VAL A 462 -6.87 -21.96 -2.90
N CYS A 463 -6.71 -21.26 -1.77
CA CYS A 463 -7.64 -21.35 -0.65
C CYS A 463 -8.81 -20.35 -0.82
N SER A 464 -9.95 -20.85 -1.33
CA SER A 464 -11.19 -20.08 -1.45
C SER A 464 -11.76 -19.56 -0.11
N CYS A 465 -11.37 -20.19 1.02
CA CYS A 465 -11.79 -19.77 2.35
C CYS A 465 -11.35 -18.32 2.70
N VAL A 466 -10.21 -17.86 2.17
CA VAL A 466 -9.74 -16.49 2.38
C VAL A 466 -10.68 -15.48 1.70
N TYR A 467 -11.08 -15.76 0.47
CA TYR A 467 -12.05 -14.92 -0.24
C TYR A 467 -13.42 -14.93 0.48
N GLY A 468 -13.89 -16.12 0.92
CA GLY A 468 -15.13 -16.25 1.68
C GLY A 468 -15.12 -15.47 3.00
N TRP A 469 -13.98 -15.42 3.69
CA TRP A 469 -13.80 -14.59 4.90
C TRP A 469 -13.93 -13.10 4.58
N LEU A 470 -13.35 -12.64 3.49
CA LEU A 470 -13.46 -11.23 3.06
C LEU A 470 -14.90 -10.88 2.66
N VAL A 471 -15.60 -11.78 1.95
CA VAL A 471 -17.03 -11.59 1.62
C VAL A 471 -17.86 -11.45 2.89
N ALA A 472 -17.64 -12.30 3.89
CA ALA A 472 -18.38 -12.21 5.16
C ALA A 472 -18.16 -10.88 5.87
N ALA A 473 -16.94 -10.30 5.79
CA ALA A 473 -16.61 -9.01 6.39
C ALA A 473 -17.21 -7.80 5.63
N THR A 474 -17.52 -7.93 4.35
CA THR A 474 -18.14 -6.86 3.55
C THR A 474 -19.66 -6.92 3.50
N ALA A 475 -20.24 -8.07 3.85
CA ALA A 475 -21.69 -8.25 3.90
C ALA A 475 -22.34 -7.75 5.20
N MET A 476 -21.54 -7.42 6.23
CA MET A 476 -21.95 -6.84 7.50
C MET A 476 -21.87 -5.31 7.46
#